data_5ff6f959a7a52afec960cfdcce54adc0
#
_entry.id   5ff6f959a7a52afec960cfdcce54adc0
#
_cell.length_a   1.000
_cell.length_b   1.000
_cell.length_c   1.000
_cell.angle_alpha   90.00
_cell.angle_beta   90.00
_cell.angle_gamma   90.00
#
_symmetry.space_group_name_H-M   'P 1'
#
loop_
_entity.id
_entity.type
_entity.pdbx_description
1 polymer ?
#
loop_
_entity_poly.entity_id
_entity_poly.type
_entity_poly.pdbx_seq_one_letter_code
_entity_poly.pdbx_strand_id
1 'polypeptide(L)'
;GKYLIVSVVAILLDQLTKWLVIHNIPAPVYDAQGYFLGATRINVIPNFFDLTHVYNPGAAFSFLANAGGWQVVFFSALAFIISGWLLWSIRKAQFACWGNWGAAAIVGGALGNVVDRFVHGHVIDFLLFYVEPYYYPAFNIADSFICVGAVMLVIDGFAQAKKDKQNKQVSA
;
A
#
# COMPACT_ATOMS: atom_id res chain seq x y z
N GLY A 1 1.38 14.13 -17.17
CA GLY A 1 2.01 12.89 -17.59
C GLY A 1 3.19 12.39 -16.78
N LYS A 2 4.22 13.22 -16.48
CA LYS A 2 5.51 12.72 -15.92
C LYS A 2 5.38 12.01 -14.55
N TYR A 3 4.46 12.43 -13.71
CA TYR A 3 4.26 11.82 -12.39
C TYR A 3 3.75 10.37 -12.45
N LEU A 4 2.96 10.04 -13.47
CA LEU A 4 2.40 8.69 -13.62
C LEU A 4 3.45 7.59 -13.85
N ILE A 5 4.68 7.97 -14.20
CA ILE A 5 5.77 7.00 -14.27
C ILE A 5 6.01 6.32 -12.91
N VAL A 6 5.83 7.06 -11.79
CA VAL A 6 5.93 6.49 -10.45
C VAL A 6 4.83 5.46 -10.20
N SER A 7 3.60 5.74 -10.66
CA SER A 7 2.51 4.76 -10.53
C SER A 7 2.83 3.46 -11.28
N VAL A 8 3.34 3.57 -12.50
CA VAL A 8 3.74 2.39 -13.29
C VAL A 8 4.88 1.63 -12.62
N VAL A 9 5.92 2.34 -12.18
CA VAL A 9 7.06 1.73 -11.48
C VAL A 9 6.61 1.04 -10.19
N ALA A 10 5.73 1.68 -9.40
CA ALA A 10 5.19 1.10 -8.18
C ALA A 10 4.44 -0.20 -8.43
N ILE A 11 3.55 -0.23 -9.44
CA ILE A 11 2.82 -1.45 -9.81
C ILE A 11 3.78 -2.55 -10.26
N LEU A 12 4.74 -2.23 -11.12
CA LEU A 12 5.70 -3.22 -11.65
C LEU A 12 6.58 -3.80 -10.54
N LEU A 13 7.12 -2.97 -9.64
CA LEU A 13 7.94 -3.42 -8.53
C LEU A 13 7.13 -4.26 -7.53
N ASP A 14 5.92 -3.81 -7.22
CA ASP A 14 5.02 -4.55 -6.33
C ASP A 14 4.70 -5.93 -6.89
N GLN A 15 4.24 -6.01 -8.14
CA GLN A 15 3.87 -7.28 -8.77
C GLN A 15 5.08 -8.19 -9.00
N LEU A 16 6.24 -7.65 -9.34
CA LEU A 16 7.47 -8.43 -9.48
C LEU A 16 7.89 -9.04 -8.13
N THR A 17 7.90 -8.26 -7.06
CA THR A 17 8.29 -8.75 -5.72
C THR A 17 7.29 -9.79 -5.20
N LYS A 18 6.00 -9.59 -5.39
CA LYS A 18 4.96 -10.57 -5.05
C LYS A 18 5.09 -11.86 -5.87
N TRP A 19 5.38 -11.75 -7.16
CA TRP A 19 5.66 -12.91 -7.99
C TRP A 19 6.86 -13.71 -7.47
N LEU A 20 7.95 -13.03 -7.10
CA LEU A 20 9.11 -13.68 -6.49
C LEU A 20 8.76 -14.39 -5.18
N VAL A 21 7.96 -13.76 -4.32
CA VAL A 21 7.49 -14.35 -3.06
C VAL A 21 6.67 -15.62 -3.31
N ILE A 22 5.68 -15.56 -4.20
CA ILE A 22 4.81 -16.70 -4.52
C ILE A 22 5.61 -17.91 -5.01
N HIS A 23 6.68 -17.69 -5.81
CA HIS A 23 7.45 -18.78 -6.40
C HIS A 23 8.57 -19.30 -5.51
N ASN A 24 9.00 -18.56 -4.51
CA ASN A 24 10.18 -18.93 -3.70
C ASN A 24 9.86 -19.15 -2.22
N ILE A 25 8.73 -18.68 -1.71
CA ILE A 25 8.34 -18.84 -0.31
C ILE A 25 7.03 -19.63 -0.25
N PRO A 26 7.01 -20.79 0.47
CA PRO A 26 5.80 -21.59 0.60
C PRO A 26 4.59 -20.76 1.06
N ALA A 27 3.44 -21.09 0.52
CA ALA A 27 2.18 -20.47 0.90
C ALA A 27 1.88 -20.64 2.40
N PRO A 28 1.15 -19.72 3.02
CA PRO A 28 0.72 -19.86 4.41
C PRO A 28 -0.21 -21.07 4.57
N VAL A 29 -0.17 -21.67 5.77
CA VAL A 29 -0.95 -22.85 6.10
C VAL A 29 -2.18 -22.45 6.90
N TYR A 30 -3.34 -22.98 6.50
CA TYR A 30 -4.62 -22.81 7.19
C TYR A 30 -5.21 -24.17 7.54
N ASP A 31 -6.00 -24.25 8.61
CA ASP A 31 -6.76 -25.45 8.93
C ASP A 31 -8.01 -25.62 8.04
N ALA A 32 -8.75 -26.71 8.25
CA ALA A 32 -9.97 -27.00 7.49
C ALA A 32 -11.11 -25.98 7.73
N GLN A 33 -11.02 -25.19 8.80
CA GLN A 33 -11.95 -24.14 9.17
C GLN A 33 -11.51 -22.76 8.68
N GLY A 34 -10.31 -22.65 8.05
CA GLY A 34 -9.74 -21.42 7.53
C GLY A 34 -8.97 -20.58 8.56
N TYR A 35 -8.65 -21.14 9.74
CA TYR A 35 -7.79 -20.46 10.71
C TYR A 35 -6.32 -20.56 10.31
N PHE A 36 -5.62 -19.43 10.43
CA PHE A 36 -4.19 -19.36 10.12
C PHE A 36 -3.36 -20.19 11.11
N LEU A 37 -2.61 -21.16 10.60
CA LEU A 37 -1.73 -22.01 11.37
C LEU A 37 -0.27 -21.55 11.37
N GLY A 38 0.16 -20.84 10.33
CA GLY A 38 1.51 -20.32 10.23
C GLY A 38 1.94 -20.01 8.80
N ALA A 39 3.08 -19.35 8.69
CA ALA A 39 3.75 -19.03 7.44
C ALA A 39 5.26 -19.27 7.55
N THR A 40 5.88 -19.60 6.42
CA THR A 40 7.34 -19.70 6.32
C THR A 40 7.96 -18.33 6.53
N ARG A 41 9.08 -18.28 7.27
CA ARG A 41 9.86 -17.07 7.50
C ARG A 41 11.29 -17.33 7.06
N ILE A 42 11.81 -16.43 6.22
CA ILE A 42 13.20 -16.39 5.81
C ILE A 42 13.86 -15.26 6.59
N ASN A 43 14.73 -15.59 7.54
CA ASN A 43 15.42 -14.57 8.32
C ASN A 43 16.45 -13.85 7.47
N VAL A 44 16.30 -12.53 7.36
CA VAL A 44 17.21 -11.65 6.62
C VAL A 44 18.11 -10.90 7.59
N ILE A 45 17.54 -10.31 8.64
CA ILE A 45 18.27 -9.65 9.72
C ILE A 45 17.75 -10.21 11.04
N PRO A 46 18.57 -10.94 11.81
CA PRO A 46 18.15 -11.54 13.07
C PRO A 46 17.47 -10.53 14.00
N ASN A 47 16.35 -10.94 14.58
CA ASN A 47 15.53 -10.16 15.52
C ASN A 47 15.03 -8.82 14.99
N PHE A 48 15.00 -8.62 13.66
CA PHE A 48 14.58 -7.34 13.08
C PHE A 48 13.76 -7.48 11.80
N PHE A 49 14.18 -8.32 10.84
CA PHE A 49 13.54 -8.37 9.52
C PHE A 49 13.54 -9.76 8.92
N ASP A 50 12.35 -10.24 8.58
CA ASP A 50 12.12 -11.48 7.86
C ASP A 50 11.36 -11.23 6.55
N LEU A 51 11.57 -12.11 5.57
CA LEU A 51 10.65 -12.31 4.46
C LEU A 51 9.68 -13.43 4.82
N THR A 52 8.41 -13.23 4.53
CA THR A 52 7.34 -14.19 4.78
C THR A 52 6.38 -14.24 3.60
N HIS A 53 5.38 -15.12 3.65
CA HIS A 53 4.30 -15.17 2.67
C HIS A 53 2.99 -15.30 3.43
N VAL A 54 2.22 -14.24 3.50
CA VAL A 54 0.92 -14.22 4.18
C VAL A 54 -0.14 -13.62 3.29
N TYR A 55 -1.39 -14.08 3.47
CA TYR A 55 -2.56 -13.58 2.76
C TYR A 55 -3.28 -12.54 3.60
N ASN A 56 -3.52 -11.37 3.03
CA ASN A 56 -4.25 -10.29 3.67
C ASN A 56 -5.60 -10.06 2.95
N PRO A 57 -6.70 -10.61 3.48
CA PRO A 57 -8.02 -10.41 2.90
C PRO A 57 -8.61 -9.03 3.22
N GLY A 58 -7.88 -8.18 3.96
CA GLY A 58 -8.33 -6.90 4.50
C GLY A 58 -8.26 -6.92 6.04
N ALA A 59 -7.05 -7.22 6.58
CA ALA A 59 -6.82 -7.53 8.00
C ALA A 59 -7.20 -6.41 8.98
N ALA A 60 -7.30 -5.15 8.54
CA ALA A 60 -7.79 -4.07 9.38
C ALA A 60 -9.20 -4.34 9.97
N PHE A 61 -9.91 -5.31 9.40
CA PHE A 61 -11.26 -5.71 9.79
C PHE A 61 -11.35 -7.24 9.97
N SER A 62 -10.48 -7.81 10.79
CA SER A 62 -10.43 -9.27 11.07
C SER A 62 -11.80 -9.85 11.46
N PHE A 63 -12.70 -9.06 12.06
CA PHE A 63 -14.07 -9.47 12.36
C PHE A 63 -14.95 -9.68 11.10
N LEU A 64 -14.46 -9.24 9.92
CA LEU A 64 -15.14 -9.39 8.62
C LEU A 64 -14.46 -10.45 7.73
N ALA A 65 -13.40 -11.12 8.20
CA ALA A 65 -12.60 -12.06 7.42
C ALA A 65 -13.42 -13.24 6.83
N ASN A 66 -14.53 -13.61 7.46
CA ASN A 66 -15.39 -14.72 7.06
C ASN A 66 -16.67 -14.31 6.28
N ALA A 67 -16.77 -13.09 5.79
CA ALA A 67 -18.00 -12.51 5.25
C ALA A 67 -18.13 -12.60 3.73
N GLY A 68 -17.75 -13.71 3.09
CA GLY A 68 -18.15 -14.01 1.70
C GLY A 68 -17.48 -13.20 0.59
N GLY A 69 -16.27 -12.64 0.79
CA GLY A 69 -15.48 -12.02 -0.29
C GLY A 69 -15.87 -10.56 -0.64
N TRP A 70 -16.85 -9.97 0.03
CA TRP A 70 -17.23 -8.56 -0.20
C TRP A 70 -16.09 -7.58 0.06
N GLN A 71 -15.10 -7.95 0.90
CA GLN A 71 -13.90 -7.16 1.18
C GLN A 71 -13.10 -6.84 -0.08
N VAL A 72 -13.00 -7.82 -1.00
CA VAL A 72 -12.33 -7.62 -2.30
C VAL A 72 -13.00 -6.50 -3.06
N VAL A 73 -14.32 -6.50 -3.13
CA VAL A 73 -15.11 -5.47 -3.81
C VAL A 73 -14.98 -4.13 -3.11
N PHE A 74 -15.11 -4.10 -1.79
CA PHE A 74 -15.04 -2.87 -1.00
C PHE A 74 -13.67 -2.19 -1.12
N PHE A 75 -12.57 -2.91 -0.86
CA PHE A 75 -11.24 -2.31 -0.92
C PHE A 75 -10.81 -1.96 -2.35
N SER A 76 -11.26 -2.73 -3.35
CA SER A 76 -11.00 -2.38 -4.75
C SER A 76 -11.78 -1.13 -5.17
N ALA A 77 -13.06 -1.01 -4.80
CA ALA A 77 -13.86 0.19 -5.06
C ALA A 77 -13.24 1.42 -4.38
N LEU A 78 -12.83 1.30 -3.11
CA LEU A 78 -12.16 2.38 -2.38
C LEU A 78 -10.84 2.79 -3.07
N ALA A 79 -10.03 1.83 -3.50
CA ALA A 79 -8.80 2.10 -4.24
C ALA A 79 -9.07 2.83 -5.56
N PHE A 80 -10.08 2.45 -6.32
CA PHE A 80 -10.47 3.13 -7.56
C PHE A 80 -10.98 4.55 -7.31
N ILE A 81 -11.81 4.75 -6.27
CA ILE A 81 -12.33 6.08 -5.90
C ILE A 81 -11.18 7.00 -5.52
N ILE A 82 -10.28 6.57 -4.64
CA ILE A 82 -9.13 7.36 -4.20
C ILE A 82 -8.19 7.64 -5.38
N SER A 83 -7.88 6.64 -6.19
CA SER A 83 -7.02 6.79 -7.37
C SER A 83 -7.62 7.76 -8.39
N GLY A 84 -8.92 7.66 -8.66
CA GLY A 84 -9.63 8.56 -9.55
C GLY A 84 -9.60 10.01 -9.07
N TRP A 85 -9.84 10.23 -7.77
CA TRP A 85 -9.77 11.54 -7.15
C TRP A 85 -8.35 12.13 -7.20
N LEU A 86 -7.33 11.34 -6.88
CA LEU A 86 -5.92 11.78 -6.94
C LEU A 86 -5.48 12.12 -8.37
N LEU A 87 -5.86 11.31 -9.35
CA LEU A 87 -5.56 11.58 -10.77
C LEU A 87 -6.26 12.85 -11.26
N TRP A 88 -7.52 13.05 -10.85
CA TRP A 88 -8.24 14.28 -11.14
C TRP A 88 -7.56 15.49 -10.50
N SER A 89 -7.13 15.40 -9.23
CA SER A 89 -6.44 16.47 -8.51
C SER A 89 -5.08 16.82 -9.15
N ILE A 90 -4.32 15.82 -9.61
CA ILE A 90 -3.08 16.03 -10.38
C ILE A 90 -3.39 16.81 -11.68
N ARG A 91 -4.44 16.41 -12.39
CA ARG A 91 -4.86 17.11 -13.64
C ARG A 91 -5.31 18.55 -13.40
N LYS A 92 -5.92 18.82 -12.26
CA LYS A 92 -6.38 20.15 -11.84
C LYS A 92 -5.27 20.99 -11.19
N ALA A 93 -4.03 20.49 -11.14
CA ALA A 93 -2.87 21.15 -10.53
C ALA A 93 -3.14 21.60 -9.07
N GLN A 94 -3.88 20.78 -8.31
CA GLN A 94 -4.21 21.07 -6.91
C GLN A 94 -3.05 20.84 -5.96
N PHE A 95 -2.03 20.09 -6.38
CA PHE A 95 -0.83 19.79 -5.59
C PHE A 95 0.39 20.56 -6.15
N ALA A 96 1.35 20.86 -5.29
CA ALA A 96 2.67 21.27 -5.73
C ALA A 96 3.48 20.04 -6.18
N CYS A 97 4.79 20.20 -6.37
CA CYS A 97 5.60 19.14 -6.98
C CYS A 97 5.62 17.86 -6.14
N TRP A 98 5.84 17.97 -4.83
CA TRP A 98 5.89 16.82 -3.93
C TRP A 98 4.54 16.09 -3.81
N GLY A 99 3.45 16.86 -3.75
CA GLY A 99 2.09 16.30 -3.71
C GLY A 99 1.75 15.52 -4.97
N ASN A 100 2.16 15.99 -6.15
CA ASN A 100 1.94 15.27 -7.40
C ASN A 100 2.70 13.92 -7.45
N TRP A 101 3.96 13.88 -6.98
CA TRP A 101 4.71 12.63 -6.85
C TRP A 101 4.09 11.70 -5.81
N GLY A 102 3.70 12.24 -4.65
CA GLY A 102 3.02 11.49 -3.59
C GLY A 102 1.69 10.89 -4.05
N ALA A 103 0.86 11.69 -4.71
CA ALA A 103 -0.41 11.22 -5.26
C ALA A 103 -0.22 10.10 -6.29
N ALA A 104 0.79 10.23 -7.18
CA ALA A 104 1.11 9.19 -8.14
C ALA A 104 1.63 7.90 -7.49
N ALA A 105 2.39 8.01 -6.39
CA ALA A 105 2.85 6.87 -5.61
C ALA A 105 1.67 6.11 -4.96
N ILE A 106 0.71 6.84 -4.36
CA ILE A 106 -0.51 6.25 -3.79
C ILE A 106 -1.32 5.53 -4.87
N VAL A 107 -1.52 6.15 -6.03
CA VAL A 107 -2.24 5.53 -7.15
C VAL A 107 -1.58 4.22 -7.56
N GLY A 108 -0.25 4.20 -7.71
CA GLY A 108 0.48 2.99 -8.07
C GLY A 108 0.36 1.88 -7.03
N GLY A 109 0.56 2.19 -5.76
CA GLY A 109 0.42 1.23 -4.66
C GLY A 109 -1.03 0.71 -4.53
N ALA A 110 -2.02 1.61 -4.55
CA ALA A 110 -3.42 1.21 -4.47
C ALA A 110 -3.82 0.24 -5.60
N LEU A 111 -3.42 0.55 -6.83
CA LEU A 111 -3.70 -0.31 -7.99
C LEU A 111 -2.90 -1.62 -7.94
N GLY A 112 -1.67 -1.65 -7.42
CA GLY A 112 -0.92 -2.88 -7.18
C GLY A 112 -1.68 -3.85 -6.28
N ASN A 113 -2.21 -3.37 -5.15
CA ASN A 113 -3.04 -4.17 -4.24
C ASN A 113 -4.42 -4.54 -4.83
N VAL A 114 -4.93 -3.78 -5.80
CA VAL A 114 -6.15 -4.14 -6.54
C VAL A 114 -5.88 -5.33 -7.46
N VAL A 115 -4.73 -5.36 -8.16
CA VAL A 115 -4.35 -6.50 -9.00
C VAL A 115 -4.37 -7.80 -8.21
N ASP A 116 -3.76 -7.83 -7.01
CA ASP A 116 -3.76 -9.01 -6.15
C ASP A 116 -5.18 -9.47 -5.80
N ARG A 117 -6.06 -8.54 -5.42
CA ARG A 117 -7.44 -8.86 -5.06
C ARG A 117 -8.22 -9.49 -6.19
N PHE A 118 -8.00 -9.02 -7.43
CA PHE A 118 -8.66 -9.62 -8.60
C PHE A 118 -8.06 -10.96 -9.01
N VAL A 119 -6.73 -11.13 -8.86
CA VAL A 119 -6.03 -12.36 -9.29
C VAL A 119 -6.11 -13.44 -8.23
N HIS A 120 -5.94 -13.09 -6.95
CA HIS A 120 -5.78 -14.03 -5.84
C HIS A 120 -6.93 -14.01 -4.83
N GLY A 121 -7.81 -12.99 -4.87
CA GLY A 121 -8.86 -12.79 -3.86
C GLY A 121 -8.35 -12.18 -2.54
N HIS A 122 -7.06 -11.91 -2.41
CA HIS A 122 -6.40 -11.34 -1.25
C HIS A 122 -5.14 -10.59 -1.67
N VAL A 123 -4.60 -9.78 -0.78
CA VAL A 123 -3.30 -9.12 -0.99
C VAL A 123 -2.19 -10.02 -0.43
N ILE A 124 -1.03 -10.04 -1.09
CA ILE A 124 0.15 -10.79 -0.66
C ILE A 124 1.07 -9.85 0.09
N ASP A 125 1.30 -10.15 1.38
CA ASP A 125 2.19 -9.42 2.27
C ASP A 125 3.41 -10.28 2.60
N PHE A 126 4.60 -9.66 2.64
CA PHE A 126 5.84 -10.42 2.75
C PHE A 126 6.97 -9.72 3.50
N LEU A 127 6.89 -8.44 3.79
CA LEU A 127 7.86 -7.70 4.59
C LEU A 127 7.42 -7.75 6.05
N LEU A 128 8.18 -8.43 6.90
CA LEU A 128 7.89 -8.58 8.31
C LEU A 128 9.00 -7.97 9.16
N PHE A 129 8.69 -6.84 9.81
CA PHE A 129 9.60 -6.21 10.77
C PHE A 129 9.17 -6.56 12.19
N TYR A 130 10.15 -6.81 13.07
CA TYR A 130 9.87 -7.16 14.45
C TYR A 130 11.07 -6.88 15.37
N VAL A 131 10.77 -6.70 16.64
CA VAL A 131 11.72 -6.76 17.75
C VAL A 131 11.02 -7.58 18.82
N GLU A 132 11.46 -8.82 19.04
CA GLU A 132 10.76 -9.75 19.93
C GLU A 132 10.48 -9.15 21.30
N PRO A 133 9.24 -9.31 21.83
CA PRO A 133 8.10 -10.08 21.29
C PRO A 133 7.16 -9.27 20.37
N TYR A 134 7.53 -8.08 19.90
CA TYR A 134 6.68 -7.17 19.14
C TYR A 134 6.86 -7.33 17.65
N TYR A 135 5.76 -7.59 16.95
CA TYR A 135 5.72 -7.78 15.50
C TYR A 135 4.88 -6.68 14.85
N TYR A 136 5.45 -6.00 13.85
CA TYR A 136 4.68 -5.12 12.98
C TYR A 136 3.90 -5.99 11.98
N PRO A 137 2.63 -5.67 11.66
CA PRO A 137 1.89 -6.41 10.64
C PRO A 137 2.67 -6.47 9.32
N ALA A 138 2.73 -7.67 8.71
CA ALA A 138 3.39 -7.82 7.42
C ALA A 138 2.75 -6.90 6.38
N PHE A 139 3.55 -6.37 5.47
CA PHE A 139 3.14 -5.48 4.39
C PHE A 139 3.92 -5.75 3.11
N ASN A 140 3.69 -4.98 2.06
CA ASN A 140 4.28 -5.17 0.75
C ASN A 140 4.82 -3.86 0.15
N ILE A 141 5.32 -3.92 -1.08
CA ILE A 141 5.87 -2.75 -1.78
C ILE A 141 4.77 -1.73 -2.10
N ALA A 142 3.57 -2.17 -2.47
CA ALA A 142 2.45 -1.27 -2.72
C ALA A 142 2.10 -0.42 -1.49
N ASP A 143 2.06 -1.03 -0.30
CA ASP A 143 1.80 -0.34 0.97
C ASP A 143 2.89 0.69 1.27
N SER A 144 4.15 0.35 0.97
CA SER A 144 5.29 1.28 1.10
C SER A 144 5.11 2.51 0.22
N PHE A 145 4.69 2.34 -1.04
CA PHE A 145 4.39 3.47 -1.93
C PHE A 145 3.21 4.31 -1.44
N ILE A 146 2.16 3.67 -0.90
CA ILE A 146 1.01 4.38 -0.30
C ILE A 146 1.47 5.21 0.90
N CYS A 147 2.23 4.61 1.82
CA CYS A 147 2.71 5.31 3.03
C CYS A 147 3.63 6.49 2.69
N VAL A 148 4.63 6.27 1.83
CA VAL A 148 5.55 7.34 1.39
C VAL A 148 4.78 8.43 0.65
N GLY A 149 3.87 8.05 -0.24
CA GLY A 149 3.03 8.99 -0.97
C GLY A 149 2.13 9.84 -0.05
N ALA A 150 1.57 9.23 0.98
CA ALA A 150 0.76 9.94 1.98
C ALA A 150 1.61 10.97 2.76
N VAL A 151 2.81 10.60 3.18
CA VAL A 151 3.75 11.54 3.84
C VAL A 151 4.09 12.70 2.92
N MET A 152 4.35 12.43 1.63
CA MET A 152 4.64 13.48 0.64
C MET A 152 3.46 14.45 0.46
N LEU A 153 2.21 13.95 0.44
CA LEU A 153 1.01 14.79 0.37
C LEU A 153 0.87 15.68 1.60
N VAL A 154 1.12 15.14 2.79
CA VAL A 154 1.06 15.90 4.05
C VAL A 154 2.11 17.02 4.05
N ILE A 155 3.36 16.73 3.67
CA ILE A 155 4.44 17.72 3.55
C ILE A 155 4.06 18.81 2.54
N ASP A 156 3.54 18.44 1.38
CA ASP A 156 3.10 19.37 0.33
C ASP A 156 1.99 20.30 0.85
N GLY A 157 1.00 19.77 1.56
CA GLY A 157 -0.09 20.54 2.16
C GLY A 157 0.42 21.56 3.18
N PHE A 158 1.32 21.18 4.07
CA PHE A 158 1.92 22.12 5.03
C PHE A 158 2.76 23.21 4.34
N ALA A 159 3.53 22.85 3.32
CA ALA A 159 4.33 23.82 2.56
C ALA A 159 3.46 24.83 1.82
N GLN A 160 2.35 24.40 1.23
CA GLN A 160 1.40 25.28 0.56
C GLN A 160 0.69 26.22 1.57
N ALA A 161 0.21 25.70 2.69
CA ALA A 161 -0.44 26.48 3.73
C ALA A 161 0.49 27.58 4.31
N LYS A 162 1.81 27.29 4.43
CA LYS A 162 2.80 28.28 4.86
C LYS A 162 2.98 29.41 3.84
N LYS A 163 3.06 29.07 2.56
CA LYS A 163 3.18 30.07 1.46
C LYS A 163 1.97 30.98 1.41
N ASP A 164 0.77 30.43 1.54
CA ASP A 164 -0.46 31.23 1.52
C ASP A 164 -0.55 32.22 2.67
N LYS A 165 -0.11 31.84 3.88
CA LYS A 165 -0.01 32.75 5.03
C LYS A 165 0.98 33.88 4.79
N GLN A 166 2.16 33.59 4.23
CA GLN A 166 3.17 34.60 3.92
C GLN A 166 2.66 35.59 2.88
N ASN A 167 2.02 35.12 1.81
CA ASN A 167 1.49 35.99 0.75
C ASN A 167 0.39 36.92 1.28
N LYS A 168 -0.46 36.46 2.19
CA LYS A 168 -1.49 37.29 2.83
C LYS A 168 -0.90 38.36 3.73
N GLN A 169 0.23 38.13 4.39
CA GLN A 169 0.92 39.12 5.24
C GLN A 169 1.64 40.20 4.43
N VAL A 170 2.13 39.87 3.22
CA VAL A 170 2.79 40.84 2.34
C VAL A 170 1.81 41.72 1.60
N SER A 171 0.56 41.26 1.43
CA SER A 171 -0.51 42.01 0.73
C SER A 171 -1.42 42.84 1.64
N ALA A 172 -1.18 42.80 2.94
CA ALA A 172 -1.88 43.62 3.97
C ALA A 172 -1.04 44.77 4.46
#